data_bc690ce6ec3be94f29813d74da1e35c8
#
_entry.id   bc690ce6ec3be94f29813d74da1e35c8
#
_cell.length_a   1.000
_cell.length_b   1.000
_cell.length_c   1.000
_cell.angle_alpha   90.00
_cell.angle_beta   90.00
_cell.angle_gamma   90.00
#
_symmetry.space_group_name_H-M   'P 1'
#
loop_
_entity.id
_entity.type
_entity.pdbx_description
1 polymer ?
#
loop_
_entity_poly.entity_id
_entity_poly.type
_entity_poly.pdbx_seq_one_letter_code
_entity_poly.pdbx_strand_id
1 'polypeptide(L)'
;MSSVISKKLQEVLKPHFKALGFKKKGASWGCADDELAKWFNIQCSRNSDSIYFNVGIYFQATQEVDYPKELDCHLRFRIEQLLSSDDEIRDFYELSNFESGLNIEAKIEKIENIIINKLVPFFTLHNTVADILNSEQVKPYMFWNNGKELATKLFV
;
A
#
# COMPACT_ATOMS: atom_id res chain seq x y z
N MET A 1 -0.76 6.42 -21.75
CA MET A 1 -2.07 6.31 -21.08
C MET A 1 -1.96 6.06 -19.57
N SER A 2 -1.13 5.11 -19.13
CA SER A 2 -1.00 4.79 -17.70
C SER A 2 -0.57 5.99 -16.84
N SER A 3 0.29 6.88 -17.33
CA SER A 3 0.69 8.09 -16.61
C SER A 3 -0.47 9.07 -16.36
N VAL A 4 -1.38 9.18 -17.32
CA VAL A 4 -2.59 10.02 -17.18
C VAL A 4 -3.54 9.42 -16.14
N ILE A 5 -3.71 8.11 -16.18
CA ILE A 5 -4.55 7.37 -15.23
C ILE A 5 -3.95 7.43 -13.83
N SER A 6 -2.62 7.28 -13.71
CA SER A 6 -1.93 7.43 -12.43
C SER A 6 -2.19 8.80 -11.81
N LYS A 7 -2.14 9.87 -12.59
CA LYS A 7 -2.45 11.23 -12.10
C LYS A 7 -3.88 11.34 -11.60
N LYS A 8 -4.85 10.77 -12.33
CA LYS A 8 -6.25 10.76 -11.91
C LYS A 8 -6.44 9.98 -10.59
N LEU A 9 -5.80 8.82 -10.47
CA LEU A 9 -5.80 8.05 -9.23
C LEU A 9 -5.17 8.84 -8.08
N GLN A 10 -4.05 9.51 -8.33
CA GLN A 10 -3.41 10.35 -7.32
C GLN A 10 -4.34 11.46 -6.83
N GLU A 11 -5.10 12.09 -7.72
CA GLU A 11 -6.04 13.15 -7.36
C GLU A 11 -7.18 12.63 -6.47
N VAL A 12 -7.78 11.49 -6.81
CA VAL A 12 -8.91 10.95 -6.03
C VAL A 12 -8.45 10.37 -4.69
N LEU A 13 -7.23 9.85 -4.60
CA LEU A 13 -6.71 9.25 -3.37
C LEU A 13 -6.08 10.27 -2.42
N LYS A 14 -5.63 11.40 -2.93
CA LYS A 14 -4.94 12.44 -2.13
C LYS A 14 -5.69 12.85 -0.86
N PRO A 15 -6.99 13.20 -0.89
CA PRO A 15 -7.69 13.59 0.33
C PRO A 15 -7.76 12.49 1.37
N HIS A 16 -7.86 11.23 0.95
CA HIS A 16 -7.92 10.09 1.88
C HIS A 16 -6.62 9.90 2.63
N PHE A 17 -5.48 9.95 1.92
CA PHE A 17 -4.16 9.81 2.56
C PHE A 17 -3.79 11.05 3.37
N LYS A 18 -4.17 12.23 2.93
CA LYS A 18 -3.97 13.46 3.70
C LYS A 18 -4.70 13.40 5.04
N ALA A 19 -5.93 12.87 5.05
CA ALA A 19 -6.70 12.69 6.28
C ALA A 19 -6.03 11.73 7.27
N LEU A 20 -5.22 10.78 6.78
CA LEU A 20 -4.44 9.86 7.61
C LEU A 20 -3.08 10.44 8.04
N GLY A 21 -2.76 11.66 7.64
CA GLY A 21 -1.48 12.29 7.98
C GLY A 21 -0.33 11.95 7.03
N PHE A 22 -0.60 11.32 5.90
CA PHE A 22 0.43 11.00 4.91
C PHE A 22 0.86 12.24 4.14
N LYS A 23 2.16 12.30 3.83
CA LYS A 23 2.75 13.32 2.94
C LYS A 23 2.97 12.71 1.57
N LYS A 24 2.60 13.46 0.53
CA LYS A 24 2.74 13.02 -0.86
C LYS A 24 4.09 13.44 -1.43
N LYS A 25 4.78 12.50 -2.10
CA LYS A 25 5.98 12.74 -2.91
C LYS A 25 5.85 11.98 -4.23
N GLY A 26 5.64 12.70 -5.34
CA GLY A 26 5.38 12.05 -6.62
C GLY A 26 4.11 11.20 -6.55
N ALA A 27 4.21 9.93 -6.95
CA ALA A 27 3.12 8.97 -6.89
C ALA A 27 3.14 8.12 -5.59
N SER A 28 3.81 8.63 -4.55
CA SER A 28 3.95 7.94 -3.26
C SER A 28 3.41 8.79 -2.12
N TRP A 29 3.01 8.13 -1.05
CA TRP A 29 2.59 8.73 0.21
C TRP A 29 3.29 8.04 1.36
N GLY A 30 3.71 8.80 2.35
CA GLY A 30 4.37 8.26 3.52
C GLY A 30 4.05 9.05 4.78
N CYS A 31 4.06 8.35 5.90
CA CYS A 31 3.99 8.97 7.21
C CYS A 31 4.79 8.15 8.21
N ALA A 32 5.20 8.77 9.31
CA ALA A 32 5.98 8.12 10.34
C ALA A 32 5.50 8.54 11.72
N ASP A 33 5.45 7.58 12.62
CA ASP A 33 5.36 7.82 14.05
C ASP A 33 6.58 7.21 14.74
N ASP A 34 6.55 7.10 16.07
CA ASP A 34 7.71 6.61 16.84
C ASP A 34 8.04 5.14 16.59
N GLU A 35 7.08 4.35 16.18
CA GLU A 35 7.23 2.90 16.07
C GLU A 35 7.26 2.41 14.63
N LEU A 36 6.40 2.97 13.77
CA LEU A 36 6.26 2.57 12.37
C LEU A 36 6.36 3.76 11.43
N ALA A 37 6.93 3.53 10.24
CA ALA A 37 6.76 4.41 9.09
C ALA A 37 5.96 3.65 8.02
N LYS A 38 4.95 4.29 7.45
CA LYS A 38 4.01 3.70 6.50
C LYS A 38 4.19 4.33 5.13
N TRP A 39 4.05 3.52 4.09
CA TRP A 39 4.30 3.95 2.72
C TRP A 39 3.29 3.31 1.76
N PHE A 40 2.86 4.09 0.77
CA PHE A 40 1.99 3.67 -0.31
C PHE A 40 2.44 4.28 -1.63
N ASN A 41 2.34 3.52 -2.72
CA ASN A 41 2.81 3.98 -4.02
C ASN A 41 1.92 3.46 -5.15
N ILE A 42 1.72 4.30 -6.15
CA ILE A 42 1.08 3.95 -7.41
C ILE A 42 2.18 3.78 -8.45
N GLN A 43 2.30 2.57 -9.00
CA GLN A 43 3.34 2.21 -9.97
C GLN A 43 2.72 1.88 -11.32
N CYS A 44 3.18 2.53 -12.38
CA CYS A 44 2.83 2.17 -13.75
C CYS A 44 3.69 1.01 -14.23
N SER A 45 3.09 0.02 -14.88
CA SER A 45 3.84 -1.04 -15.55
C SER A 45 4.68 -0.45 -16.69
N ARG A 46 5.87 -1.02 -16.91
CA ARG A 46 6.74 -0.62 -18.03
C ARG A 46 6.27 -1.17 -19.36
N ASN A 47 5.58 -2.30 -19.35
CA ASN A 47 5.26 -3.08 -20.57
C ASN A 47 3.78 -3.13 -20.89
N SER A 48 2.93 -2.48 -20.09
CA SER A 48 1.48 -2.51 -20.28
C SER A 48 0.84 -1.27 -19.66
N ASP A 49 -0.46 -1.11 -19.80
CA ASP A 49 -1.24 -0.07 -19.12
C ASP A 49 -1.81 -0.54 -17.77
N SER A 50 -1.18 -1.53 -17.17
CA SER A 50 -1.51 -1.96 -15.81
C SER A 50 -0.90 -1.04 -14.78
N ILE A 51 -1.62 -0.88 -13.66
CA ILE A 51 -1.18 -0.06 -12.53
C ILE A 51 -1.11 -0.95 -11.28
N TYR A 52 -0.04 -0.81 -10.53
CA TYR A 52 0.19 -1.56 -9.29
C TYR A 52 0.14 -0.62 -8.09
N PHE A 53 -0.33 -1.15 -6.98
CA PHE A 53 -0.48 -0.42 -5.71
C PHE A 53 0.36 -1.10 -4.66
N ASN A 54 1.48 -0.48 -4.32
CA ASN A 54 2.48 -1.05 -3.42
C ASN A 54 2.32 -0.46 -2.02
N VAL A 55 2.44 -1.31 -1.01
CA VAL A 55 2.35 -0.95 0.41
C VAL A 55 3.63 -1.35 1.12
N GLY A 56 4.12 -0.49 1.99
CA GLY A 56 5.30 -0.78 2.79
C GLY A 56 5.13 -0.29 4.22
N ILE A 57 5.72 -1.02 5.15
CA ILE A 57 5.84 -0.61 6.55
C ILE A 57 7.29 -0.81 6.99
N TYR A 58 7.85 0.21 7.61
CA TYR A 58 9.19 0.24 8.14
C TYR A 58 9.12 0.26 9.68
N PHE A 59 9.93 -0.57 10.32
CA PHE A 59 10.05 -0.59 11.79
C PHE A 59 11.15 0.37 12.22
N GLN A 60 10.82 1.37 13.04
CA GLN A 60 11.72 2.46 13.43
C GLN A 60 12.87 2.04 14.36
N ALA A 61 12.88 0.81 14.82
CA ALA A 61 13.80 0.36 15.86
C ALA A 61 15.29 0.38 15.50
N THR A 62 15.63 0.27 14.22
CA THR A 62 17.03 0.23 13.77
C THR A 62 17.58 1.61 13.44
N GLN A 63 16.78 2.42 12.78
CA GLN A 63 17.10 3.79 12.41
C GLN A 63 15.81 4.56 12.20
N GLU A 64 15.70 5.72 12.79
CA GLU A 64 14.53 6.57 12.63
C GLU A 64 14.49 7.18 11.23
N VAL A 65 13.34 7.05 10.56
CA VAL A 65 13.08 7.66 9.26
C VAL A 65 11.75 8.42 9.27
N ASP A 66 11.69 9.57 8.60
CA ASP A 66 10.47 10.36 8.46
C ASP A 66 9.60 9.91 7.29
N TYR A 67 10.25 9.41 6.24
CA TYR A 67 9.60 8.94 5.02
C TYR A 67 10.33 7.68 4.55
N PRO A 68 9.69 6.50 4.61
CA PRO A 68 10.38 5.25 4.30
C PRO A 68 10.58 5.09 2.80
N LYS A 69 11.65 4.37 2.44
CA LYS A 69 11.88 3.91 1.06
C LYS A 69 11.33 2.49 0.95
N GLU A 70 10.74 2.16 -0.20
CA GLU A 70 10.19 0.83 -0.44
C GLU A 70 11.20 -0.29 -0.12
N LEU A 71 12.41 -0.16 -0.63
CA LEU A 71 13.45 -1.19 -0.48
C LEU A 71 13.89 -1.41 0.97
N ASP A 72 13.69 -0.45 1.84
CA ASP A 72 14.07 -0.53 3.25
C ASP A 72 12.93 -1.05 4.13
N CYS A 73 11.71 -1.12 3.61
CA CYS A 73 10.56 -1.57 4.39
C CYS A 73 10.70 -3.01 4.85
N HIS A 74 10.26 -3.27 6.07
CA HIS A 74 10.27 -4.58 6.71
C HIS A 74 9.03 -5.41 6.38
N LEU A 75 7.95 -4.76 5.96
CA LEU A 75 6.74 -5.37 5.43
C LEU A 75 6.47 -4.75 4.06
N ARG A 76 6.30 -5.58 3.03
CA ARG A 76 6.05 -5.11 1.66
C ARG A 76 5.05 -6.04 0.99
N PHE A 77 4.02 -5.44 0.40
CA PHE A 77 3.03 -6.20 -0.35
C PHE A 77 2.26 -5.29 -1.32
N ARG A 78 1.51 -5.91 -2.21
CA ARG A 78 0.55 -5.22 -3.07
C ARG A 78 -0.84 -5.32 -2.47
N ILE A 79 -1.68 -4.35 -2.76
CA ILE A 79 -3.03 -4.25 -2.18
C ILE A 79 -3.87 -5.51 -2.40
N GLU A 80 -3.65 -6.25 -3.51
CA GLU A 80 -4.38 -7.49 -3.79
C GLU A 80 -4.26 -8.50 -2.65
N GLN A 81 -3.17 -8.46 -1.91
CA GLN A 81 -2.93 -9.38 -0.80
C GLN A 81 -3.79 -9.09 0.44
N LEU A 82 -4.51 -7.98 0.45
CA LEU A 82 -5.54 -7.68 1.45
C LEU A 82 -6.93 -8.18 1.06
N LEU A 83 -7.10 -8.69 -0.16
CA LEU A 83 -8.37 -9.20 -0.65
C LEU A 83 -8.61 -10.62 -0.17
N SER A 84 -9.89 -11.00 -0.02
CA SER A 84 -10.28 -12.21 0.71
C SER A 84 -10.33 -13.48 -0.14
N SER A 85 -10.48 -13.35 -1.46
CA SER A 85 -10.68 -14.50 -2.35
C SER A 85 -9.91 -14.33 -3.66
N ASP A 86 -9.68 -15.46 -4.35
CA ASP A 86 -9.07 -15.46 -5.68
C ASP A 86 -9.91 -14.69 -6.70
N ASP A 87 -11.23 -14.74 -6.56
CA ASP A 87 -12.15 -13.99 -7.43
C ASP A 87 -11.99 -12.48 -7.26
N GLU A 88 -11.89 -12.00 -6.03
CA GLU A 88 -11.64 -10.58 -5.74
C GLU A 88 -10.28 -10.12 -6.30
N ILE A 89 -9.25 -10.95 -6.16
CA ILE A 89 -7.91 -10.68 -6.67
C ILE A 89 -7.93 -10.57 -8.19
N ARG A 90 -8.58 -11.51 -8.88
CA ARG A 90 -8.73 -11.50 -10.33
C ARG A 90 -9.49 -10.27 -10.80
N ASP A 91 -10.60 -9.94 -10.14
CA ASP A 91 -11.40 -8.76 -10.47
C ASP A 91 -10.59 -7.47 -10.29
N PHE A 92 -9.76 -7.41 -9.28
CA PHE A 92 -8.88 -6.26 -9.05
C PHE A 92 -7.83 -6.12 -10.16
N TYR A 93 -7.24 -7.22 -10.62
CA TYR A 93 -6.31 -7.18 -11.76
C TYR A 93 -6.98 -6.65 -13.02
N GLU A 94 -8.23 -7.01 -13.27
CA GLU A 94 -9.00 -6.47 -14.39
C GLU A 94 -9.27 -4.98 -14.23
N LEU A 95 -9.63 -4.53 -13.02
CA LEU A 95 -9.84 -3.11 -12.71
C LEU A 95 -8.57 -2.27 -12.92
N SER A 96 -7.42 -2.80 -12.56
CA SER A 96 -6.14 -2.08 -12.64
C SER A 96 -5.46 -2.19 -13.99
N ASN A 97 -6.05 -2.89 -14.95
CA ASN A 97 -5.61 -2.97 -16.34
C ASN A 97 -6.42 -2.00 -17.21
N PHE A 98 -5.75 -0.99 -17.75
CA PHE A 98 -6.37 0.09 -18.53
C PHE A 98 -6.09 0.00 -20.03
N GLU A 99 -5.64 -1.15 -20.54
CA GLU A 99 -5.27 -1.32 -21.96
C GLU A 99 -6.41 -0.98 -22.93
N SER A 100 -7.64 -1.36 -22.56
CA SER A 100 -8.79 -1.10 -23.46
C SER A 100 -9.16 0.37 -23.57
N GLY A 101 -8.76 1.20 -22.63
CA GLY A 101 -9.17 2.60 -22.55
C GLY A 101 -10.66 2.79 -22.26
N LEU A 102 -11.41 1.72 -21.98
CA LEU A 102 -12.85 1.77 -21.72
C LEU A 102 -13.13 1.88 -20.22
N ASN A 103 -14.20 2.58 -19.88
CA ASN A 103 -14.72 2.66 -18.49
C ASN A 103 -13.70 3.18 -17.46
N ILE A 104 -12.79 4.05 -17.88
CA ILE A 104 -11.70 4.56 -17.04
C ILE A 104 -12.24 5.15 -15.73
N GLU A 105 -13.21 6.06 -15.82
CA GLU A 105 -13.75 6.73 -14.63
C GLU A 105 -14.44 5.74 -13.66
N ALA A 106 -15.19 4.77 -14.20
CA ALA A 106 -15.83 3.74 -13.39
C ALA A 106 -14.82 2.83 -12.72
N LYS A 107 -13.74 2.47 -13.40
CA LYS A 107 -12.65 1.66 -12.84
C LYS A 107 -11.92 2.41 -11.73
N ILE A 108 -11.63 3.68 -11.92
CA ILE A 108 -10.98 4.54 -10.91
C ILE A 108 -11.85 4.61 -9.64
N GLU A 109 -13.16 4.81 -9.80
CA GLU A 109 -14.08 4.85 -8.66
C GLU A 109 -14.09 3.53 -7.89
N LYS A 110 -14.10 2.39 -8.59
CA LYS A 110 -14.04 1.08 -7.93
C LYS A 110 -12.73 0.84 -7.22
N ILE A 111 -11.60 1.25 -7.81
CA ILE A 111 -10.28 1.18 -7.16
C ILE A 111 -10.26 2.05 -5.91
N GLU A 112 -10.75 3.28 -5.99
CA GLU A 112 -10.86 4.18 -4.84
C GLU A 112 -11.63 3.51 -3.70
N ASN A 113 -12.79 2.90 -4.00
CA ASN A 113 -13.61 2.22 -3.00
C ASN A 113 -12.87 1.05 -2.34
N ILE A 114 -12.12 0.27 -3.12
CA ILE A 114 -11.32 -0.84 -2.58
C ILE A 114 -10.23 -0.30 -1.64
N ILE A 115 -9.55 0.75 -2.02
CA ILE A 115 -8.51 1.38 -1.19
C ILE A 115 -9.11 1.90 0.12
N ILE A 116 -10.24 2.61 0.05
CA ILE A 116 -10.94 3.12 1.24
C ILE A 116 -11.39 1.98 2.15
N ASN A 117 -11.90 0.90 1.59
CA ASN A 117 -12.51 -0.19 2.37
C ASN A 117 -11.50 -1.23 2.86
N LYS A 118 -10.32 -1.34 2.23
CA LYS A 118 -9.32 -2.36 2.56
C LYS A 118 -8.01 -1.77 3.07
N LEU A 119 -7.44 -0.79 2.38
CA LEU A 119 -6.13 -0.25 2.74
C LEU A 119 -6.19 0.78 3.85
N VAL A 120 -7.14 1.70 3.81
CA VAL A 120 -7.31 2.71 4.88
C VAL A 120 -7.51 2.03 6.24
N PRO A 121 -8.42 1.04 6.37
CA PRO A 121 -8.54 0.29 7.63
C PRO A 121 -7.26 -0.45 8.02
N PHE A 122 -6.54 -1.02 7.06
CA PHE A 122 -5.26 -1.67 7.34
C PHE A 122 -4.28 -0.69 8.01
N PHE A 123 -4.12 0.50 7.45
CA PHE A 123 -3.23 1.51 8.04
C PHE A 123 -3.71 2.01 9.40
N THR A 124 -5.01 2.15 9.62
CA THR A 124 -5.54 2.63 10.90
C THR A 124 -5.49 1.59 12.01
N LEU A 125 -5.51 0.30 11.66
CA LEU A 125 -5.48 -0.81 12.62
C LEU A 125 -4.07 -1.29 12.96
N HIS A 126 -3.07 -0.96 12.16
CA HIS A 126 -1.68 -1.41 12.33
C HIS A 126 -0.79 -0.22 12.68
N ASN A 127 -0.65 0.08 13.97
CA ASN A 127 0.09 1.24 14.47
C ASN A 127 1.34 0.86 15.27
N THR A 128 1.49 -0.42 15.61
CA THR A 128 2.62 -0.92 16.38
C THR A 128 3.17 -2.19 15.75
N VAL A 129 4.39 -2.55 16.11
CA VAL A 129 5.00 -3.83 15.71
C VAL A 129 4.14 -5.00 16.22
N ALA A 130 3.59 -4.88 17.43
CA ALA A 130 2.68 -5.89 17.98
C ALA A 130 1.43 -6.08 17.12
N ASP A 131 0.84 -4.99 16.62
CA ASP A 131 -0.31 -5.08 15.71
C ASP A 131 0.05 -5.89 14.47
N ILE A 132 1.22 -5.65 13.90
CA ILE A 132 1.71 -6.38 12.71
C ILE A 132 1.86 -7.88 13.01
N LEU A 133 2.52 -8.22 14.13
CA LEU A 133 2.75 -9.62 14.49
C LEU A 133 1.47 -10.39 14.80
N ASN A 134 0.46 -9.73 15.34
CA ASN A 134 -0.81 -10.35 15.73
C ASN A 134 -1.88 -10.28 14.62
N SER A 135 -1.56 -9.71 13.48
CA SER A 135 -2.52 -9.50 12.40
C SER A 135 -2.72 -10.76 11.56
N GLU A 136 -3.96 -11.16 11.37
CA GLU A 136 -4.33 -12.23 10.45
C GLU A 136 -4.15 -11.82 8.97
N GLN A 137 -4.13 -10.52 8.69
CA GLN A 137 -3.92 -9.98 7.35
C GLN A 137 -2.45 -10.01 6.93
N VAL A 138 -1.53 -10.05 7.89
CA VAL A 138 -0.08 -10.06 7.62
C VAL A 138 0.40 -11.50 7.47
N LYS A 139 0.89 -11.84 6.28
CA LYS A 139 1.37 -13.19 5.94
C LYS A 139 2.90 -13.24 5.98
N PRO A 140 3.49 -14.42 6.26
CA PRO A 140 4.96 -14.55 6.36
C PRO A 140 5.73 -14.05 5.13
N TYR A 141 5.21 -14.22 3.93
CA TYR A 141 5.86 -13.79 2.69
C TYR A 141 5.87 -12.26 2.49
N MET A 142 5.14 -11.51 3.32
CA MET A 142 5.14 -10.04 3.28
C MET A 142 6.36 -9.44 3.97
N PHE A 143 7.06 -10.20 4.82
CA PHE A 143 8.23 -9.71 5.54
C PHE A 143 9.48 -9.70 4.67
N TRP A 144 10.23 -8.59 4.76
CA TRP A 144 11.48 -8.33 4.04
C TRP A 144 12.53 -7.80 5.00
N ASN A 145 13.80 -7.80 4.59
CA ASN A 145 14.89 -7.20 5.35
C ASN A 145 14.97 -7.71 6.81
N ASN A 146 14.78 -9.01 7.02
CA ASN A 146 14.72 -9.64 8.33
C ASN A 146 13.60 -9.08 9.24
N GLY A 147 12.53 -8.55 8.63
CA GLY A 147 11.43 -7.92 9.35
C GLY A 147 10.76 -8.82 10.36
N LYS A 148 10.56 -10.11 10.04
CA LYS A 148 9.93 -11.07 10.95
C LYS A 148 10.76 -11.27 12.23
N GLU A 149 12.07 -11.45 12.08
CA GLU A 149 12.98 -11.62 13.21
C GLU A 149 13.07 -10.36 14.05
N LEU A 150 13.18 -9.20 13.39
CA LEU A 150 13.21 -7.91 14.05
C LEU A 150 11.93 -7.65 14.84
N ALA A 151 10.76 -7.90 14.23
CA ALA A 151 9.47 -7.73 14.88
C ALA A 151 9.36 -8.62 16.13
N THR A 152 9.78 -9.89 16.03
CA THR A 152 9.75 -10.82 17.13
C THR A 152 10.63 -10.35 18.31
N LYS A 153 11.82 -9.79 18.04
CA LYS A 153 12.71 -9.23 19.07
C LYS A 153 12.10 -8.01 19.74
N LEU A 154 11.44 -7.14 18.96
CA LEU A 154 10.84 -5.91 19.47
C LEU A 154 9.60 -6.17 20.33
N PHE A 155 8.89 -7.26 20.05
CA PHE A 155 7.68 -7.61 20.78
C PHE A 155 7.98 -8.20 22.16
N VAL A 156 9.10 -8.87 22.28
CA VAL A 156 9.57 -9.45 23.54
C VAL A 156 10.29 -8.40 24.37
#